data_09ffe9b0f1eb66f82f4c0a1132ef226b
#
_entry.id   09ffe9b0f1eb66f82f4c0a1132ef226b
#
_cell.length_a   1.000
_cell.length_b   1.000
_cell.length_c   1.000
_cell.angle_alpha   90.00
_cell.angle_beta   90.00
_cell.angle_gamma   90.00
#
_symmetry.space_group_name_H-M   'P 1'
#
loop_
_entity.id
_entity.type
_entity.pdbx_description
1 polymer ?
#
loop_
_entity_poly.entity_id
_entity_poly.type
_entity_poly.pdbx_seq_one_letter_code
_entity_poly.pdbx_strand_id
1 'polypeptide(L)'
;MPPKPMNEFDLIERYFAPLAGPEGLRLKDDTSRFTPKPGFDILITTDSFVEDVHFPNNMYGADVAERLLRTNLSDIAVKGGVPIGYQLSVSMPAEKMEQWIPAFAKGLETTQAEFGCTLWGGDTTVIDGPAVFSITLIGEVPEGEMVQRAGAALGDDIWVSGVLGNGKLGCDLVTNQPIQPAPKGEHLFEFESAYWRPEPAFAYKNILANFASAAADISDGVMADVAHISKLSGTCATLNFDALPFSLGAESWADAQKDSMKSRQSLASFGDDYGVVFTAKVESRQAIFDAARKAKLKLTLIGSLLAGQGSVCLDVDGQEMAWPHKGYRHK
;
A
#
# COMPACT_ATOMS: atom_id res chain seq x y z
N MET A 1 31.54 -29.69 16.20
CA MET A 1 31.68 -29.05 14.89
C MET A 1 30.59 -28.00 14.81
N PRO A 2 30.84 -26.77 14.35
CA PRO A 2 29.76 -25.87 14.05
C PRO A 2 28.85 -26.52 13.00
N PRO A 3 27.52 -26.29 13.05
CA PRO A 3 26.61 -26.82 12.06
C PRO A 3 27.07 -26.34 10.67
N LYS A 4 26.98 -27.25 9.68
CA LYS A 4 27.26 -26.87 8.29
C LYS A 4 26.30 -25.77 7.87
N PRO A 5 26.77 -24.69 7.24
CA PRO A 5 25.86 -23.63 6.77
C PRO A 5 24.79 -24.24 5.84
N MET A 6 23.56 -23.80 6.01
CA MET A 6 22.43 -24.26 5.22
C MET A 6 22.63 -23.84 3.76
N ASN A 7 22.46 -24.75 2.83
CA ASN A 7 22.50 -24.40 1.41
C ASN A 7 21.12 -23.82 0.97
N GLU A 8 21.05 -23.26 -0.22
CA GLU A 8 19.86 -22.67 -0.80
C GLU A 8 18.65 -23.62 -0.78
N PHE A 9 18.84 -24.87 -1.19
CA PHE A 9 17.75 -25.86 -1.25
C PHE A 9 17.23 -26.21 0.14
N ASP A 10 18.12 -26.32 1.14
CA ASP A 10 17.72 -26.54 2.53
C ASP A 10 16.89 -25.38 3.08
N LEU A 11 17.22 -24.12 2.70
CA LEU A 11 16.45 -22.93 3.06
C LEU A 11 15.07 -22.94 2.41
N ILE A 12 15.01 -23.23 1.11
CA ILE A 12 13.74 -23.30 0.36
C ILE A 12 12.85 -24.39 0.95
N GLU A 13 13.37 -25.61 1.14
CA GLU A 13 12.57 -26.72 1.65
C GLU A 13 12.05 -26.47 3.07
N ARG A 14 12.86 -25.82 3.92
CA ARG A 14 12.52 -25.60 5.32
C ARG A 14 11.59 -24.44 5.55
N TYR A 15 11.77 -23.32 4.83
CA TYR A 15 11.10 -22.06 5.15
C TYR A 15 10.09 -21.60 4.08
N PHE A 16 10.35 -21.86 2.81
CA PHE A 16 9.46 -21.41 1.74
C PHE A 16 8.49 -22.49 1.24
N ALA A 17 8.90 -23.75 1.16
CA ALA A 17 8.02 -24.82 0.73
C ALA A 17 6.76 -25.01 1.61
N PRO A 18 6.78 -24.77 2.93
CA PRO A 18 5.57 -24.77 3.75
C PRO A 18 4.56 -23.66 3.39
N LEU A 19 4.99 -22.57 2.77
CA LEU A 19 4.15 -21.45 2.33
C LEU A 19 3.49 -21.71 0.97
N ALA A 20 3.98 -22.71 0.23
CA ALA A 20 3.55 -22.96 -1.13
C ALA A 20 2.12 -23.53 -1.17
N GLY A 21 1.27 -22.88 -2.01
CA GLY A 21 -0.03 -23.40 -2.39
C GLY A 21 0.07 -24.57 -3.38
N PRO A 22 -1.07 -25.17 -3.73
CA PRO A 22 -1.14 -26.26 -4.73
C PRO A 22 -0.51 -25.87 -6.08
N GLU A 23 -0.66 -24.61 -6.48
CA GLU A 23 -0.13 -24.06 -7.73
C GLU A 23 1.39 -24.05 -7.77
N GLY A 24 2.04 -23.89 -6.61
CA GLY A 24 3.48 -23.86 -6.44
C GLY A 24 4.13 -25.25 -6.44
N LEU A 25 3.35 -26.34 -6.55
CA LEU A 25 3.84 -27.73 -6.66
C LEU A 25 4.88 -28.08 -5.57
N ARG A 26 4.74 -27.50 -4.38
CA ARG A 26 5.70 -27.60 -3.24
C ARG A 26 7.09 -27.06 -3.55
N LEU A 27 7.22 -26.15 -4.52
CA LEU A 27 8.50 -25.61 -5.01
C LEU A 27 9.49 -26.71 -5.46
N LYS A 28 8.98 -27.79 -6.07
CA LYS A 28 9.78 -28.93 -6.56
C LYS A 28 9.79 -29.05 -8.09
N ASP A 29 9.20 -28.10 -8.79
CA ASP A 29 9.16 -28.02 -10.24
C ASP A 29 9.75 -26.69 -10.68
N ASP A 30 10.17 -26.59 -11.94
CA ASP A 30 10.76 -25.38 -12.52
C ASP A 30 9.73 -24.25 -12.69
N THR A 31 8.43 -24.58 -12.64
CA THR A 31 7.34 -23.64 -12.81
C THR A 31 6.20 -23.88 -11.82
N SER A 32 5.43 -22.86 -11.54
CA SER A 32 4.08 -22.98 -10.96
C SER A 32 3.05 -23.23 -12.07
N ARG A 33 1.92 -23.81 -11.70
CA ARG A 33 0.80 -24.03 -12.63
C ARG A 33 -0.50 -23.51 -12.07
N PHE A 34 -1.09 -22.57 -12.77
CA PHE A 34 -2.35 -21.97 -12.42
C PHE A 34 -3.36 -22.10 -13.58
N THR A 35 -4.61 -22.39 -13.27
CA THR A 35 -5.71 -22.38 -14.22
C THR A 35 -6.68 -21.26 -13.82
N PRO A 36 -6.78 -20.17 -14.61
CA PRO A 36 -7.71 -19.09 -14.33
C PRO A 36 -9.16 -19.55 -14.27
N LYS A 37 -9.95 -18.95 -13.38
CA LYS A 37 -11.39 -19.20 -13.36
C LYS A 37 -12.04 -18.56 -14.58
N PRO A 38 -12.97 -19.26 -15.28
CA PRO A 38 -13.75 -18.65 -16.36
C PRO A 38 -14.54 -17.43 -15.87
N GLY A 39 -14.56 -16.35 -16.67
CA GLY A 39 -15.26 -15.11 -16.32
C GLY A 39 -14.51 -14.22 -15.33
N PHE A 40 -13.19 -14.40 -15.19
CA PHE A 40 -12.32 -13.53 -14.38
C PHE A 40 -11.14 -13.03 -15.20
N ASP A 41 -10.80 -11.75 -14.99
CA ASP A 41 -9.54 -11.16 -15.42
C ASP A 41 -8.46 -11.43 -14.36
N ILE A 42 -7.22 -11.63 -14.83
CA ILE A 42 -6.06 -11.79 -13.96
C ILE A 42 -5.36 -10.44 -13.78
N LEU A 43 -5.18 -10.04 -12.54
CA LEU A 43 -4.42 -8.86 -12.14
C LEU A 43 -3.00 -9.29 -11.77
N ILE A 44 -2.00 -8.52 -12.19
CA ILE A 44 -0.60 -8.79 -11.85
C ILE A 44 0.04 -7.46 -11.47
N THR A 45 0.71 -7.46 -10.32
CA THR A 45 1.53 -6.33 -9.86
C THR A 45 2.87 -6.82 -9.34
N THR A 46 3.86 -5.92 -9.24
CA THR A 46 5.17 -6.25 -8.67
C THR A 46 5.78 -5.04 -7.99
N ASP A 47 6.28 -5.26 -6.76
CA ASP A 47 7.08 -4.30 -6.01
C ASP A 47 8.34 -4.94 -5.50
N SER A 48 9.37 -4.10 -5.32
CA SER A 48 10.67 -4.51 -4.80
C SER A 48 11.07 -3.65 -3.62
N PHE A 49 11.54 -4.30 -2.56
CA PHE A 49 12.11 -3.65 -1.39
C PHE A 49 13.62 -3.80 -1.38
N VAL A 50 14.32 -2.70 -1.19
CA VAL A 50 15.79 -2.63 -1.09
C VAL A 50 16.15 -2.15 0.31
N GLU A 51 17.03 -2.88 0.97
CA GLU A 51 17.60 -2.50 2.26
C GLU A 51 18.23 -1.10 2.18
N ASP A 52 18.07 -0.29 3.21
CA ASP A 52 18.46 1.13 3.32
C ASP A 52 17.73 2.10 2.36
N VAL A 53 16.79 1.61 1.56
CA VAL A 53 15.92 2.43 0.71
C VAL A 53 14.47 2.34 1.19
N HIS A 54 13.94 1.12 1.33
CA HIS A 54 12.55 0.86 1.69
C HIS A 54 12.37 0.35 3.13
N PHE A 55 13.43 -0.09 3.76
CA PHE A 55 13.48 -0.49 5.16
C PHE A 55 14.92 -0.36 5.72
N PRO A 56 15.10 -0.09 7.02
CA PRO A 56 16.43 0.04 7.62
C PRO A 56 17.18 -1.30 7.69
N ASN A 57 18.51 -1.26 7.58
CA ASN A 57 19.37 -2.45 7.62
C ASN A 57 19.41 -3.18 8.97
N ASN A 58 18.94 -2.55 10.03
CA ASN A 58 18.87 -3.13 11.38
C ASN A 58 17.52 -3.77 11.69
N MET A 59 16.59 -3.80 10.73
CA MET A 59 15.26 -4.40 10.87
C MET A 59 15.19 -5.71 10.11
N TYR A 60 14.84 -6.78 10.80
CA TYR A 60 14.94 -8.13 10.27
C TYR A 60 13.58 -8.83 10.19
N GLY A 61 13.38 -9.48 9.07
CA GLY A 61 12.48 -10.62 8.95
C GLY A 61 11.02 -10.30 8.84
N ALA A 62 10.24 -10.58 9.90
CA ALA A 62 8.78 -10.64 9.78
C ALA A 62 8.12 -9.33 9.35
N ASP A 63 8.51 -8.21 9.96
CA ASP A 63 7.92 -6.91 9.63
C ASP A 63 8.19 -6.50 8.18
N VAL A 64 9.41 -6.74 7.67
CA VAL A 64 9.76 -6.48 6.27
C VAL A 64 8.92 -7.32 5.32
N ALA A 65 8.73 -8.61 5.64
CA ALA A 65 7.92 -9.51 4.83
C ALA A 65 6.43 -9.13 4.83
N GLU A 66 5.88 -8.82 6.01
CA GLU A 66 4.50 -8.38 6.14
C GLU A 66 4.25 -7.10 5.33
N ARG A 67 5.13 -6.09 5.47
CA ARG A 67 5.02 -4.85 4.72
C ARG A 67 5.13 -5.09 3.21
N LEU A 68 6.13 -5.85 2.74
CA LEU A 68 6.33 -6.12 1.32
C LEU A 68 5.10 -6.79 0.69
N LEU A 69 4.52 -7.79 1.35
CA LEU A 69 3.33 -8.45 0.81
C LEU A 69 2.10 -7.54 0.87
N ARG A 70 1.92 -6.75 1.96
CA ARG A 70 0.79 -5.84 2.12
C ARG A 70 0.80 -4.68 1.12
N THR A 71 1.98 -4.14 0.77
CA THR A 71 2.08 -3.10 -0.26
C THR A 71 1.66 -3.60 -1.64
N ASN A 72 2.10 -4.81 -2.02
CA ASN A 72 1.62 -5.46 -3.25
C ASN A 72 0.10 -5.77 -3.20
N LEU A 73 -0.40 -6.20 -2.03
CA LEU A 73 -1.84 -6.43 -1.83
C LEU A 73 -2.67 -5.16 -2.00
N SER A 74 -2.12 -3.98 -1.67
CA SER A 74 -2.78 -2.69 -1.87
C SER A 74 -3.16 -2.46 -3.33
N ASP A 75 -2.26 -2.75 -4.27
CA ASP A 75 -2.54 -2.63 -5.70
C ASP A 75 -3.75 -3.48 -6.14
N ILE A 76 -3.80 -4.72 -5.70
CA ILE A 76 -4.92 -5.62 -6.05
C ILE A 76 -6.23 -5.13 -5.41
N ALA A 77 -6.16 -4.70 -4.14
CA ALA A 77 -7.33 -4.26 -3.38
C ALA A 77 -8.05 -3.08 -4.02
N VAL A 78 -7.29 -2.05 -4.44
CA VAL A 78 -7.86 -0.82 -5.03
C VAL A 78 -8.40 -1.03 -6.44
N LYS A 79 -8.11 -2.16 -7.07
CA LYS A 79 -8.70 -2.56 -8.36
C LYS A 79 -9.99 -3.39 -8.19
N GLY A 80 -10.46 -3.60 -6.94
CA GLY A 80 -11.61 -4.44 -6.65
C GLY A 80 -11.29 -5.94 -6.76
N GLY A 81 -10.02 -6.31 -6.90
CA GLY A 81 -9.55 -7.68 -7.03
C GLY A 81 -9.52 -8.45 -5.70
N VAL A 82 -9.19 -9.72 -5.79
CA VAL A 82 -8.80 -10.57 -4.67
C VAL A 82 -7.45 -11.23 -5.00
N PRO A 83 -6.53 -11.34 -4.05
CA PRO A 83 -5.25 -11.98 -4.29
C PRO A 83 -5.45 -13.49 -4.37
N ILE A 84 -4.63 -14.18 -5.16
CA ILE A 84 -4.68 -15.65 -5.29
C ILE A 84 -3.32 -16.30 -5.05
N GLY A 85 -2.23 -15.64 -5.43
CA GLY A 85 -0.89 -16.17 -5.19
C GLY A 85 0.20 -15.20 -5.56
N TYR A 86 1.45 -15.54 -5.22
CA TYR A 86 2.59 -14.69 -5.50
C TYR A 86 3.87 -15.47 -5.79
N GLN A 87 4.79 -14.83 -6.48
CA GLN A 87 6.18 -15.26 -6.62
C GLN A 87 7.07 -14.33 -5.81
N LEU A 88 8.13 -14.89 -5.21
CA LEU A 88 9.08 -14.18 -4.37
C LEU A 88 10.48 -14.31 -4.91
N SER A 89 11.17 -13.21 -5.19
CA SER A 89 12.61 -13.20 -5.42
C SER A 89 13.32 -12.63 -4.21
N VAL A 90 14.34 -13.36 -3.73
CA VAL A 90 15.18 -12.99 -2.57
C VAL A 90 16.62 -12.91 -3.05
N SER A 91 17.22 -11.73 -2.91
CA SER A 91 18.65 -11.53 -3.17
C SER A 91 19.28 -10.89 -1.94
N MET A 92 20.23 -11.59 -1.30
CA MET A 92 20.85 -11.08 -0.07
C MET A 92 22.21 -11.74 0.20
N PRO A 93 23.06 -11.13 1.07
CA PRO A 93 24.31 -11.73 1.50
C PRO A 93 24.12 -13.06 2.23
N ALA A 94 25.00 -14.02 1.95
CA ALA A 94 24.91 -15.37 2.52
C ALA A 94 24.86 -15.37 4.06
N GLU A 95 25.65 -14.48 4.70
CA GLU A 95 25.71 -14.38 6.16
C GLU A 95 24.42 -13.87 6.79
N LYS A 96 23.54 -13.19 6.02
CA LYS A 96 22.24 -12.73 6.49
C LYS A 96 21.14 -13.79 6.34
N MET A 97 21.27 -14.74 5.40
CA MET A 97 20.21 -15.70 5.06
C MET A 97 19.72 -16.51 6.25
N GLU A 98 20.63 -17.14 7.01
CA GLU A 98 20.26 -17.97 8.16
C GLU A 98 19.57 -17.19 9.28
N GLN A 99 19.90 -15.90 9.42
CA GLN A 99 19.33 -15.02 10.43
C GLN A 99 17.96 -14.46 10.00
N TRP A 100 17.80 -14.08 8.73
CA TRP A 100 16.63 -13.34 8.25
C TRP A 100 15.49 -14.22 7.74
N ILE A 101 15.82 -15.25 6.95
CA ILE A 101 14.82 -16.05 6.25
C ILE A 101 13.80 -16.70 7.19
N PRO A 102 14.16 -17.24 8.38
CA PRO A 102 13.16 -17.82 9.28
C PRO A 102 12.08 -16.85 9.71
N ALA A 103 12.46 -15.63 10.10
CA ALA A 103 11.52 -14.60 10.52
C ALA A 103 10.76 -14.00 9.32
N PHE A 104 11.44 -13.82 8.18
CA PHE A 104 10.85 -13.35 6.94
C PHE A 104 9.75 -14.30 6.44
N ALA A 105 10.02 -15.60 6.40
CA ALA A 105 9.03 -16.62 6.05
C ALA A 105 7.84 -16.64 7.02
N LYS A 106 8.07 -16.37 8.31
CA LYS A 106 6.98 -16.25 9.30
C LYS A 106 6.08 -15.04 9.04
N GLY A 107 6.65 -13.91 8.64
CA GLY A 107 5.88 -12.73 8.23
C GLY A 107 5.02 -13.00 6.99
N LEU A 108 5.59 -13.66 5.98
CA LEU A 108 4.83 -14.11 4.81
C LEU A 108 3.70 -15.06 5.20
N GLU A 109 3.97 -16.07 6.04
CA GLU A 109 2.95 -17.01 6.53
C GLU A 109 1.76 -16.29 7.18
N THR A 110 2.05 -15.32 8.05
CA THR A 110 1.03 -14.53 8.74
C THR A 110 0.17 -13.76 7.74
N THR A 111 0.80 -13.01 6.83
CA THR A 111 0.09 -12.16 5.87
C THR A 111 -0.68 -12.97 4.83
N GLN A 112 -0.09 -14.04 4.28
CA GLN A 112 -0.78 -14.88 3.31
C GLN A 112 -2.00 -15.60 3.91
N ALA A 113 -1.94 -15.99 5.17
CA ALA A 113 -3.08 -16.60 5.86
C ALA A 113 -4.22 -15.58 6.10
N GLU A 114 -3.87 -14.32 6.40
CA GLU A 114 -4.83 -13.25 6.61
C GLU A 114 -5.57 -12.88 5.31
N PHE A 115 -4.84 -12.78 4.19
CA PHE A 115 -5.41 -12.30 2.92
C PHE A 115 -5.77 -13.41 1.92
N GLY A 116 -5.48 -14.67 2.24
CA GLY A 116 -5.94 -15.81 1.45
C GLY A 116 -5.17 -16.04 0.14
N CYS A 117 -3.90 -15.60 0.07
CA CYS A 117 -3.00 -15.92 -1.05
C CYS A 117 -1.93 -16.92 -0.63
N THR A 118 -1.19 -17.51 -1.58
CA THR A 118 -0.15 -18.49 -1.30
C THR A 118 1.09 -18.25 -2.16
N LEU A 119 2.24 -18.71 -1.67
CA LEU A 119 3.48 -18.70 -2.45
C LEU A 119 3.39 -19.72 -3.60
N TRP A 120 3.72 -19.30 -4.83
CA TRP A 120 3.70 -20.16 -6.02
C TRP A 120 5.09 -20.52 -6.53
N GLY A 121 6.09 -19.71 -6.22
CA GLY A 121 7.46 -19.92 -6.69
C GLY A 121 8.35 -18.74 -6.38
N GLY A 122 9.52 -18.73 -6.95
CA GLY A 122 10.44 -17.61 -6.79
C GLY A 122 11.88 -17.96 -7.11
N ASP A 123 12.78 -17.11 -6.65
CA ASP A 123 14.22 -17.27 -6.83
C ASP A 123 14.97 -16.85 -5.56
N THR A 124 16.11 -17.49 -5.31
CA THR A 124 16.96 -17.16 -4.15
C THR A 124 18.40 -17.00 -4.63
N THR A 125 18.95 -15.80 -4.53
CA THR A 125 20.27 -15.46 -5.05
C THR A 125 21.16 -14.89 -3.95
N VAL A 126 22.40 -15.39 -3.87
CA VAL A 126 23.44 -14.79 -3.02
C VAL A 126 24.08 -13.64 -3.74
N ILE A 127 24.12 -12.47 -3.10
CA ILE A 127 24.74 -11.25 -3.62
C ILE A 127 25.69 -10.62 -2.59
N ASP A 128 26.58 -9.76 -3.06
CA ASP A 128 27.29 -8.81 -2.21
C ASP A 128 26.51 -7.48 -2.21
N GLY A 129 26.16 -6.96 -1.03
CA GLY A 129 25.46 -5.67 -0.93
C GLY A 129 24.14 -5.74 -0.18
N PRO A 130 23.26 -4.73 -0.34
CA PRO A 130 21.99 -4.66 0.37
C PRO A 130 21.06 -5.79 -0.04
N ALA A 131 20.24 -6.25 0.92
CA ALA A 131 19.20 -7.22 0.61
C ALA A 131 18.12 -6.60 -0.29
N VAL A 132 17.64 -7.40 -1.26
CA VAL A 132 16.55 -7.05 -2.17
C VAL A 132 15.51 -8.16 -2.16
N PHE A 133 14.28 -7.77 -1.94
CA PHE A 133 13.12 -8.65 -1.99
C PHE A 133 12.13 -8.14 -3.04
N SER A 134 11.64 -9.01 -3.90
CA SER A 134 10.61 -8.65 -4.89
C SER A 134 9.47 -9.65 -4.83
N ILE A 135 8.24 -9.13 -4.82
CA ILE A 135 7.04 -9.95 -4.96
C ILE A 135 6.36 -9.60 -6.29
N THR A 136 6.01 -10.63 -7.05
CA THR A 136 5.03 -10.51 -8.13
C THR A 136 3.75 -11.16 -7.63
N LEU A 137 2.74 -10.33 -7.35
CA LEU A 137 1.45 -10.76 -6.82
C LEU A 137 0.44 -10.95 -7.96
N ILE A 138 -0.30 -12.03 -7.90
CA ILE A 138 -1.36 -12.38 -8.83
C ILE A 138 -2.69 -12.29 -8.07
N GLY A 139 -3.65 -11.61 -8.69
CA GLY A 139 -5.03 -11.51 -8.22
C GLY A 139 -6.03 -11.80 -9.33
N GLU A 140 -7.30 -11.85 -8.99
CA GLU A 140 -8.40 -12.02 -9.92
C GLU A 140 -9.53 -11.02 -9.62
N VAL A 141 -10.25 -10.61 -10.67
CA VAL A 141 -11.45 -9.76 -10.58
C VAL A 141 -12.45 -10.27 -11.61
N PRO A 142 -13.78 -10.16 -11.42
CA PRO A 142 -14.72 -10.52 -12.46
C PRO A 142 -14.41 -9.81 -13.79
N GLU A 143 -14.58 -10.51 -14.91
CA GLU A 143 -14.22 -10.01 -16.25
C GLU A 143 -14.86 -8.64 -16.53
N GLY A 144 -14.02 -7.64 -16.85
CA GLY A 144 -14.43 -6.27 -17.14
C GLY A 144 -14.76 -5.41 -15.92
N GLU A 145 -14.63 -5.90 -14.68
CA GLU A 145 -14.96 -5.16 -13.45
C GLU A 145 -13.76 -4.52 -12.77
N MET A 146 -12.57 -4.61 -13.36
CA MET A 146 -11.38 -3.94 -12.81
C MET A 146 -11.57 -2.43 -12.73
N VAL A 147 -11.44 -1.84 -11.54
CA VAL A 147 -11.44 -0.39 -11.36
C VAL A 147 -10.07 0.17 -11.80
N GLN A 148 -10.06 0.95 -12.87
CA GLN A 148 -8.82 1.51 -13.43
C GLN A 148 -8.45 2.85 -12.77
N ARG A 149 -7.23 3.35 -13.00
CA ARG A 149 -6.85 4.74 -12.69
C ARG A 149 -7.50 5.75 -13.67
N ALA A 150 -7.89 5.31 -14.86
CA ALA A 150 -8.63 6.08 -15.86
C ALA A 150 -10.14 5.83 -15.72
N GLY A 151 -10.96 6.76 -16.23
CA GLY A 151 -12.42 6.59 -16.28
C GLY A 151 -13.20 7.59 -15.43
N ALA A 152 -12.52 8.44 -14.69
CA ALA A 152 -13.13 9.51 -13.94
C ALA A 152 -13.71 10.60 -14.87
N ALA A 153 -14.81 11.21 -14.47
CA ALA A 153 -15.51 12.24 -15.25
C ALA A 153 -15.51 13.61 -14.53
N LEU A 154 -15.74 14.67 -15.33
CA LEU A 154 -15.97 16.00 -14.75
C LEU A 154 -17.16 15.96 -13.81
N GLY A 155 -17.00 16.56 -12.62
CA GLY A 155 -18.01 16.60 -11.58
C GLY A 155 -18.01 15.40 -10.65
N ASP A 156 -17.20 14.37 -10.91
CA ASP A 156 -17.05 13.28 -9.96
C ASP A 156 -16.51 13.78 -8.63
N ASP A 157 -17.05 13.24 -7.55
CA ASP A 157 -16.54 13.40 -6.19
C ASP A 157 -15.22 12.61 -6.00
N ILE A 158 -14.33 13.13 -5.15
CA ILE A 158 -13.08 12.45 -4.78
C ILE A 158 -13.18 11.98 -3.33
N TRP A 159 -12.95 10.69 -3.10
CA TRP A 159 -13.09 10.01 -1.82
C TRP A 159 -11.79 9.40 -1.36
N VAL A 160 -11.55 9.43 -0.04
CA VAL A 160 -10.39 8.77 0.59
C VAL A 160 -10.86 7.85 1.70
N SER A 161 -10.29 6.65 1.75
CA SER A 161 -10.51 5.69 2.84
C SER A 161 -9.56 5.95 4.01
N GLY A 162 -10.01 5.60 5.22
CA GLY A 162 -9.16 5.60 6.41
C GLY A 162 -8.70 7.00 6.84
N VAL A 163 -7.40 7.11 7.12
CA VAL A 163 -6.73 8.34 7.56
C VAL A 163 -5.40 8.52 6.86
N LEU A 164 -4.89 9.76 6.82
CA LEU A 164 -3.62 10.14 6.20
C LEU A 164 -2.57 10.47 7.26
N GLY A 165 -1.30 10.30 6.90
CA GLY A 165 -0.14 10.78 7.64
C GLY A 165 0.46 9.79 8.62
N ASN A 166 -0.20 8.67 8.92
CA ASN A 166 0.35 7.65 9.79
C ASN A 166 1.55 6.95 9.16
N GLY A 167 1.54 6.71 7.84
CA GLY A 167 2.67 6.14 7.11
C GLY A 167 3.92 7.00 7.23
N LYS A 168 3.80 8.32 7.08
CA LYS A 168 4.91 9.27 7.25
C LYS A 168 5.51 9.21 8.65
N LEU A 169 4.68 9.32 9.68
CA LEU A 169 5.15 9.31 11.07
C LEU A 169 5.72 7.95 11.47
N GLY A 170 5.16 6.87 10.96
CA GLY A 170 5.68 5.52 11.13
C GLY A 170 7.04 5.33 10.46
N CYS A 171 7.21 5.83 9.24
CA CYS A 171 8.49 5.83 8.54
C CYS A 171 9.56 6.58 9.34
N ASP A 172 9.24 7.79 9.84
CA ASP A 172 10.17 8.57 10.65
C ASP A 172 10.58 7.84 11.93
N LEU A 173 9.63 7.18 12.61
CA LEU A 173 9.92 6.36 13.79
C LEU A 173 10.89 5.22 13.48
N VAL A 174 10.58 4.44 12.47
CA VAL A 174 11.32 3.24 12.09
C VAL A 174 12.72 3.58 11.56
N THR A 175 12.86 4.69 10.84
CA THR A 175 14.14 5.18 10.33
C THR A 175 14.91 6.07 11.32
N ASN A 176 14.46 6.14 12.58
CA ASN A 176 15.06 6.96 13.63
C ASN A 176 15.21 8.46 13.25
N GLN A 177 14.28 8.97 12.42
CA GLN A 177 14.21 10.40 12.18
C GLN A 177 13.63 11.10 13.41
N PRO A 178 14.12 12.32 13.76
CA PRO A 178 13.64 13.01 14.93
C PRO A 178 12.19 13.46 14.76
N ILE A 179 11.28 12.88 15.54
CA ILE A 179 9.89 13.31 15.66
C ILE A 179 9.75 14.16 16.91
N GLN A 180 9.46 15.43 16.76
CA GLN A 180 9.27 16.38 17.87
C GLN A 180 7.92 17.10 17.74
N PRO A 181 7.08 17.11 18.78
CA PRO A 181 7.23 16.35 20.01
C PRO A 181 7.11 14.84 19.77
N ALA A 182 7.75 14.05 20.61
CA ALA A 182 7.69 12.59 20.49
C ALA A 182 6.24 12.11 20.67
N PRO A 183 5.72 11.22 19.80
CA PRO A 183 4.39 10.63 19.95
C PRO A 183 4.31 9.81 21.24
N LYS A 184 3.13 9.76 21.85
CA LYS A 184 2.92 9.12 23.16
C LYS A 184 1.97 7.94 23.07
N GLY A 185 2.24 6.91 23.87
CA GLY A 185 1.32 5.82 24.12
C GLY A 185 0.81 5.15 22.86
N GLU A 186 -0.51 5.14 22.68
CA GLU A 186 -1.20 4.49 21.58
C GLU A 186 -0.83 5.02 20.19
N HIS A 187 -0.50 6.30 20.04
CA HIS A 187 -0.11 6.88 18.78
C HIS A 187 1.24 6.36 18.28
N LEU A 188 2.17 6.03 19.19
CA LEU A 188 3.44 5.41 18.81
C LEU A 188 3.20 4.07 18.11
N PHE A 189 2.37 3.22 18.74
CA PHE A 189 2.02 1.92 18.16
C PHE A 189 1.22 2.06 16.85
N GLU A 190 0.30 3.04 16.79
CA GLU A 190 -0.49 3.31 15.58
C GLU A 190 0.40 3.66 14.39
N PHE A 191 1.39 4.55 14.57
CA PHE A 191 2.29 4.95 13.50
C PHE A 191 3.24 3.83 13.08
N GLU A 192 3.85 3.14 14.05
CA GLU A 192 4.73 2.01 13.76
C GLU A 192 3.98 0.88 13.03
N SER A 193 2.75 0.59 13.47
CA SER A 193 1.89 -0.39 12.82
C SER A 193 1.50 0.04 11.40
N ALA A 194 1.18 1.32 11.17
CA ALA A 194 0.85 1.82 9.84
C ALA A 194 2.00 1.65 8.84
N TYR A 195 3.25 1.81 9.29
CA TYR A 195 4.42 1.59 8.45
C TYR A 195 4.64 0.10 8.16
N TRP A 196 4.70 -0.76 9.19
CA TRP A 196 5.03 -2.17 8.99
C TRP A 196 3.88 -3.01 8.45
N ARG A 197 2.65 -2.66 8.81
CA ARG A 197 1.42 -3.40 8.50
C ARG A 197 0.36 -2.48 7.91
N PRO A 198 0.65 -1.84 6.74
CA PRO A 198 -0.40 -1.08 6.07
C PRO A 198 -1.60 -1.99 5.80
N GLU A 199 -2.80 -1.42 5.87
CA GLU A 199 -4.05 -2.17 5.68
C GLU A 199 -4.56 -2.01 4.24
N PRO A 200 -4.39 -3.02 3.38
CA PRO A 200 -4.91 -2.97 2.01
C PRO A 200 -6.43 -2.79 1.98
N ALA A 201 -6.93 -1.98 1.07
CA ALA A 201 -8.32 -1.51 1.04
C ALA A 201 -9.37 -2.58 0.63
N PHE A 202 -9.16 -3.88 0.92
CA PHE A 202 -10.10 -4.97 0.54
C PHE A 202 -11.50 -4.79 1.13
N ALA A 203 -11.62 -4.19 2.32
CA ALA A 203 -12.90 -3.91 2.95
C ALA A 203 -13.79 -2.99 2.10
N TYR A 204 -13.19 -2.19 1.21
CA TYR A 204 -13.88 -1.25 0.33
C TYR A 204 -14.28 -1.84 -1.02
N LYS A 205 -13.95 -3.12 -1.30
CA LYS A 205 -14.20 -3.78 -2.60
C LYS A 205 -15.62 -3.56 -3.14
N ASN A 206 -16.65 -3.75 -2.31
CA ASN A 206 -18.03 -3.57 -2.74
C ASN A 206 -18.38 -2.12 -3.08
N ILE A 207 -17.77 -1.14 -2.39
CA ILE A 207 -17.95 0.27 -2.68
C ILE A 207 -17.28 0.60 -4.01
N LEU A 208 -16.07 0.14 -4.21
CA LEU A 208 -15.31 0.34 -5.44
C LEU A 208 -16.03 -0.26 -6.64
N ALA A 209 -16.43 -1.52 -6.57
CA ALA A 209 -17.12 -2.22 -7.65
C ALA A 209 -18.46 -1.58 -8.05
N ASN A 210 -19.21 -1.00 -7.09
CA ASN A 210 -20.53 -0.43 -7.38
C ASN A 210 -20.51 1.06 -7.75
N PHE A 211 -19.49 1.82 -7.32
CA PHE A 211 -19.56 3.28 -7.41
C PHE A 211 -18.32 3.92 -8.02
N ALA A 212 -17.13 3.31 -7.94
CA ALA A 212 -15.91 3.96 -8.38
C ALA A 212 -15.86 4.10 -9.90
N SER A 213 -15.59 5.31 -10.39
CA SER A 213 -15.26 5.61 -11.78
C SER A 213 -13.76 5.43 -12.06
N ALA A 214 -12.91 5.70 -11.07
CA ALA A 214 -11.47 5.45 -11.09
C ALA A 214 -10.94 5.27 -9.67
N ALA A 215 -9.82 4.56 -9.49
CA ALA A 215 -9.18 4.38 -8.18
C ALA A 215 -7.68 4.17 -8.27
N ALA A 216 -6.98 4.60 -7.22
CA ALA A 216 -5.58 4.32 -6.93
C ALA A 216 -5.39 4.10 -5.42
N ASP A 217 -4.31 3.42 -5.02
CA ASP A 217 -3.86 3.45 -3.65
C ASP A 217 -3.13 4.76 -3.33
N ILE A 218 -2.93 5.04 -2.04
CA ILE A 218 -2.22 6.23 -1.57
C ILE A 218 -0.82 5.79 -1.14
N SER A 219 0.05 5.63 -2.12
CA SER A 219 1.44 5.20 -1.93
C SER A 219 2.44 6.36 -2.02
N ASP A 220 2.20 7.32 -2.92
CA ASP A 220 3.07 8.49 -3.15
C ASP A 220 2.56 9.78 -2.48
N GLY A 221 1.39 9.72 -1.87
CA GLY A 221 0.70 10.85 -1.25
C GLY A 221 -0.54 11.29 -2.01
N VAL A 222 -1.58 11.69 -1.27
CA VAL A 222 -2.91 11.91 -1.82
C VAL A 222 -2.94 12.88 -3.01
N MET A 223 -2.09 13.94 -3.01
CA MET A 223 -2.00 14.89 -4.12
C MET A 223 -1.40 14.29 -5.38
N ALA A 224 -0.40 13.40 -5.24
CA ALA A 224 0.24 12.73 -6.37
C ALA A 224 -0.70 11.66 -6.95
N ASP A 225 -1.28 10.83 -6.11
CA ASP A 225 -2.08 9.70 -6.54
C ASP A 225 -3.38 10.14 -7.21
N VAL A 226 -4.04 11.18 -6.67
CA VAL A 226 -5.20 11.77 -7.34
C VAL A 226 -4.83 12.50 -8.64
N ALA A 227 -3.61 13.08 -8.73
CA ALA A 227 -3.14 13.69 -9.98
C ALA A 227 -2.93 12.65 -11.10
N HIS A 228 -2.56 11.41 -10.76
CA HIS A 228 -2.50 10.31 -11.72
C HIS A 228 -3.89 9.97 -12.28
N ILE A 229 -4.92 9.90 -11.43
CA ILE A 229 -6.31 9.71 -11.86
C ILE A 229 -6.73 10.86 -12.79
N SER A 230 -6.52 12.11 -12.38
CA SER A 230 -6.87 13.30 -13.13
C SER A 230 -6.20 13.35 -14.50
N LYS A 231 -4.89 13.07 -14.54
CA LYS A 231 -4.11 13.09 -15.79
C LYS A 231 -4.65 12.07 -16.79
N LEU A 232 -4.96 10.85 -16.34
CA LEU A 232 -5.46 9.79 -17.21
C LEU A 232 -6.91 10.03 -17.66
N SER A 233 -7.65 10.85 -16.91
CA SER A 233 -9.06 11.18 -17.19
C SER A 233 -9.25 12.55 -17.86
N GLY A 234 -8.17 13.32 -18.08
CA GLY A 234 -8.22 14.64 -18.72
C GLY A 234 -8.91 15.71 -17.87
N THR A 235 -8.80 15.62 -16.53
CA THR A 235 -9.43 16.47 -15.55
C THR A 235 -8.41 17.14 -14.62
N CYS A 236 -8.88 18.02 -13.73
CA CYS A 236 -8.12 18.56 -12.60
C CYS A 236 -8.78 18.11 -11.30
N ALA A 237 -8.04 17.48 -10.41
CA ALA A 237 -8.53 17.18 -9.07
C ALA A 237 -8.43 18.42 -8.19
N THR A 238 -9.55 18.83 -7.61
CA THR A 238 -9.63 19.95 -6.68
C THR A 238 -9.96 19.39 -5.30
N LEU A 239 -8.98 19.44 -4.39
CA LEU A 239 -9.09 18.92 -3.02
C LEU A 239 -9.38 20.08 -2.06
N ASN A 240 -10.15 19.78 -1.01
CA ASN A 240 -10.35 20.66 0.13
C ASN A 240 -9.41 20.24 1.25
N PHE A 241 -8.49 21.12 1.65
CA PHE A 241 -7.49 20.86 2.67
C PHE A 241 -8.11 20.46 4.02
N ASP A 242 -9.14 21.18 4.44
CA ASP A 242 -9.79 20.91 5.73
C ASP A 242 -10.62 19.62 5.75
N ALA A 243 -10.87 19.03 4.58
CA ALA A 243 -11.53 17.73 4.48
C ALA A 243 -10.56 16.56 4.50
N LEU A 244 -9.24 16.78 4.44
CA LEU A 244 -8.26 15.69 4.48
C LEU A 244 -8.31 14.97 5.83
N PRO A 245 -8.53 13.64 5.85
CA PRO A 245 -8.75 12.90 7.08
C PRO A 245 -7.43 12.47 7.74
N PHE A 246 -6.86 13.30 8.58
CA PHE A 246 -5.71 12.91 9.39
C PHE A 246 -6.14 12.07 10.60
N SER A 247 -5.26 11.22 11.10
CA SER A 247 -5.50 10.55 12.39
C SER A 247 -5.37 11.54 13.55
N LEU A 248 -6.00 11.24 14.69
CA LEU A 248 -5.90 12.10 15.88
C LEU A 248 -4.45 12.29 16.33
N GLY A 249 -3.62 11.24 16.20
CA GLY A 249 -2.20 11.31 16.50
C GLY A 249 -1.44 12.22 15.54
N ALA A 250 -1.71 12.12 14.24
CA ALA A 250 -1.10 12.95 13.20
C ALA A 250 -1.54 14.42 13.32
N GLU A 251 -2.81 14.70 13.61
CA GLU A 251 -3.30 16.05 13.91
C GLU A 251 -2.62 16.64 15.15
N SER A 252 -2.61 15.89 16.25
CA SER A 252 -1.96 16.32 17.49
C SER A 252 -0.47 16.64 17.29
N TRP A 253 0.22 15.82 16.51
CA TRP A 253 1.62 16.07 16.16
C TRP A 253 1.76 17.32 15.30
N ALA A 254 0.94 17.49 14.28
CA ALA A 254 0.99 18.65 13.39
C ALA A 254 0.68 19.96 14.11
N ASP A 255 -0.30 19.96 15.02
CA ASP A 255 -0.69 21.14 15.81
C ASP A 255 0.39 21.58 16.79
N ALA A 256 1.23 20.65 17.22
CA ALA A 256 2.37 20.98 18.08
C ALA A 256 3.58 21.55 17.31
N GLN A 257 3.53 21.58 15.97
CA GLN A 257 4.59 22.14 15.13
C GLN A 257 4.48 23.68 15.05
N LYS A 258 5.60 24.33 14.74
CA LYS A 258 5.64 25.79 14.51
C LYS A 258 4.71 26.24 13.36
N ASP A 259 4.54 25.40 12.36
CA ASP A 259 3.68 25.63 11.19
C ASP A 259 2.83 24.37 10.96
N SER A 260 1.68 24.32 11.64
CA SER A 260 0.75 23.19 11.59
C SER A 260 0.27 22.89 10.17
N MET A 261 0.02 23.93 9.35
CA MET A 261 -0.44 23.77 7.97
C MET A 261 0.62 23.07 7.12
N LYS A 262 1.88 23.52 7.15
CA LYS A 262 2.97 22.85 6.42
C LYS A 262 3.21 21.43 6.90
N SER A 263 3.03 21.19 8.18
CA SER A 263 3.17 19.85 8.75
C SER A 263 2.09 18.91 8.21
N ARG A 264 0.82 19.33 8.18
CA ARG A 264 -0.27 18.57 7.55
C ARG A 264 -0.04 18.37 6.04
N GLN A 265 0.45 19.39 5.32
CA GLN A 265 0.83 19.25 3.92
C GLN A 265 1.93 18.19 3.73
N SER A 266 2.93 18.17 4.61
CA SER A 266 4.00 17.16 4.61
C SER A 266 3.45 15.75 4.84
N LEU A 267 2.53 15.58 5.81
CA LEU A 267 1.86 14.31 6.07
C LEU A 267 1.10 13.80 4.84
N ALA A 268 0.28 14.66 4.23
CA ALA A 268 -0.54 14.29 3.08
C ALA A 268 0.27 14.07 1.77
N SER A 269 1.52 14.57 1.70
CA SER A 269 2.37 14.48 0.52
C SER A 269 3.36 13.31 0.55
N PHE A 270 3.56 12.69 1.71
CA PHE A 270 4.59 11.65 1.85
C PHE A 270 4.14 10.33 1.22
N GLY A 271 2.87 9.99 1.36
CA GLY A 271 2.34 8.68 1.00
C GLY A 271 2.55 7.64 2.10
N ASP A 272 2.72 6.39 1.68
CA ASP A 272 2.90 5.25 2.58
C ASP A 272 1.66 4.94 3.46
N ASP A 273 0.52 5.53 3.13
CA ASP A 273 -0.74 5.32 3.88
C ASP A 273 -1.53 4.10 3.38
N TYR A 274 -1.32 3.68 2.13
CA TYR A 274 -1.93 2.51 1.47
C TYR A 274 -3.46 2.39 1.59
N GLY A 275 -4.13 3.51 1.87
CA GLY A 275 -5.57 3.64 1.71
C GLY A 275 -5.94 3.72 0.22
N VAL A 276 -7.24 3.78 -0.08
CA VAL A 276 -7.71 4.03 -1.45
C VAL A 276 -8.18 5.46 -1.63
N VAL A 277 -7.73 6.11 -2.71
CA VAL A 277 -8.39 7.28 -3.28
C VAL A 277 -9.17 6.86 -4.51
N PHE A 278 -10.45 7.25 -4.58
CA PHE A 278 -11.29 6.92 -5.74
C PHE A 278 -12.21 8.08 -6.10
N THR A 279 -12.70 8.07 -7.33
CA THR A 279 -13.69 9.01 -7.82
C THR A 279 -15.03 8.32 -8.05
N ALA A 280 -16.11 9.06 -7.90
CA ALA A 280 -17.45 8.55 -8.11
C ALA A 280 -18.40 9.67 -8.51
N LYS A 281 -19.46 9.34 -9.26
CA LYS A 281 -20.51 10.30 -9.65
C LYS A 281 -21.13 10.96 -8.43
N VAL A 282 -21.38 12.27 -8.51
CA VAL A 282 -21.99 13.06 -7.42
C VAL A 282 -23.35 12.50 -6.99
N GLU A 283 -24.12 11.92 -7.91
CA GLU A 283 -25.42 11.30 -7.64
C GLU A 283 -25.30 10.07 -6.72
N SER A 284 -24.14 9.41 -6.69
CA SER A 284 -23.88 8.26 -5.84
C SER A 284 -23.47 8.62 -4.40
N ARG A 285 -23.25 9.91 -4.10
CA ARG A 285 -22.72 10.39 -2.82
C ARG A 285 -23.44 9.81 -1.61
N GLN A 286 -24.77 9.90 -1.58
CA GLN A 286 -25.55 9.40 -0.45
C GLN A 286 -25.45 7.86 -0.31
N ALA A 287 -25.50 7.15 -1.44
CA ALA A 287 -25.37 5.69 -1.44
C ALA A 287 -24.00 5.23 -0.95
N ILE A 288 -22.93 5.95 -1.29
CA ILE A 288 -21.56 5.69 -0.82
C ILE A 288 -21.48 5.89 0.70
N PHE A 289 -22.01 7.00 1.24
CA PHE A 289 -22.05 7.22 2.69
C PHE A 289 -22.83 6.13 3.41
N ASP A 290 -23.98 5.70 2.87
CA ASP A 290 -24.82 4.68 3.47
C ASP A 290 -24.12 3.30 3.43
N ALA A 291 -23.44 2.97 2.34
CA ALA A 291 -22.65 1.75 2.22
C ALA A 291 -21.48 1.72 3.20
N ALA A 292 -20.72 2.82 3.30
CA ALA A 292 -19.61 2.95 4.22
C ALA A 292 -20.08 2.84 5.68
N ARG A 293 -21.17 3.54 6.06
CA ARG A 293 -21.75 3.47 7.40
C ARG A 293 -22.23 2.07 7.75
N LYS A 294 -22.91 1.38 6.82
CA LYS A 294 -23.36 0.00 7.00
C LYS A 294 -22.20 -0.96 7.22
N ALA A 295 -21.12 -0.77 6.50
CA ALA A 295 -19.91 -1.59 6.61
C ALA A 295 -18.97 -1.14 7.76
N LYS A 296 -19.30 -0.04 8.47
CA LYS A 296 -18.46 0.59 9.51
C LYS A 296 -17.06 1.00 8.99
N LEU A 297 -16.99 1.44 7.73
CA LEU A 297 -15.77 1.89 7.08
C LEU A 297 -15.64 3.41 7.18
N LYS A 298 -14.42 3.89 7.41
CA LYS A 298 -14.10 5.32 7.36
C LYS A 298 -13.92 5.73 5.90
N LEU A 299 -14.72 6.67 5.45
CA LEU A 299 -14.66 7.21 4.08
C LEU A 299 -14.96 8.70 4.11
N THR A 300 -14.11 9.48 3.50
CA THR A 300 -14.18 10.94 3.51
C THR A 300 -14.26 11.50 2.10
N LEU A 301 -15.22 12.37 1.84
CA LEU A 301 -15.29 13.18 0.63
C LEU A 301 -14.32 14.35 0.77
N ILE A 302 -13.28 14.37 -0.08
CA ILE A 302 -12.18 15.34 0.03
C ILE A 302 -12.13 16.36 -1.10
N GLY A 303 -12.98 16.24 -2.13
CA GLY A 303 -12.94 17.15 -3.26
C GLY A 303 -13.76 16.67 -4.45
N SER A 304 -13.48 17.26 -5.61
CA SER A 304 -14.14 16.92 -6.87
C SER A 304 -13.24 17.14 -8.09
N LEU A 305 -13.63 16.57 -9.22
CA LEU A 305 -12.94 16.73 -10.50
C LEU A 305 -13.51 17.90 -11.29
N LEU A 306 -12.66 18.85 -11.65
CA LEU A 306 -12.99 20.02 -12.46
C LEU A 306 -12.29 20.00 -13.82
N ALA A 307 -12.63 20.97 -14.67
CA ALA A 307 -11.91 21.17 -15.93
C ALA A 307 -10.46 21.63 -15.65
N GLY A 308 -9.50 21.08 -16.38
CA GLY A 308 -8.08 21.39 -16.20
C GLY A 308 -7.21 20.15 -16.22
N GLN A 309 -6.02 20.24 -15.62
CA GLN A 309 -5.08 19.12 -15.52
C GLN A 309 -4.38 19.12 -14.14
N GLY A 310 -4.03 17.93 -13.65
CA GLY A 310 -3.28 17.75 -12.43
C GLY A 310 -4.14 17.79 -11.17
N SER A 311 -3.57 18.29 -10.08
CA SER A 311 -4.24 18.42 -8.79
C SER A 311 -3.93 19.77 -8.14
N VAL A 312 -4.94 20.37 -7.54
CA VAL A 312 -4.85 21.58 -6.72
C VAL A 312 -5.51 21.31 -5.36
N CYS A 313 -5.09 22.01 -4.33
CA CYS A 313 -5.71 21.98 -3.03
C CYS A 313 -6.18 23.38 -2.66
N LEU A 314 -7.39 23.48 -2.14
CA LEU A 314 -8.01 24.73 -1.74
C LEU A 314 -8.04 24.83 -0.21
N ASP A 315 -7.84 26.04 0.30
CA ASP A 315 -8.07 26.36 1.71
C ASP A 315 -9.58 26.54 2.02
N VAL A 316 -9.89 26.91 3.26
CA VAL A 316 -11.25 27.13 3.74
C VAL A 316 -11.98 28.26 2.98
N ASP A 317 -11.24 29.22 2.45
CA ASP A 317 -11.78 30.35 1.67
C ASP A 317 -11.89 30.02 0.17
N GLY A 318 -11.52 28.80 -0.24
CA GLY A 318 -11.55 28.34 -1.62
C GLY A 318 -10.39 28.89 -2.47
N GLN A 319 -9.32 29.37 -1.85
CA GLN A 319 -8.12 29.84 -2.55
C GLN A 319 -7.13 28.69 -2.75
N GLU A 320 -6.47 28.67 -3.91
CA GLU A 320 -5.45 27.67 -4.19
C GLU A 320 -4.26 27.82 -3.24
N MET A 321 -3.96 26.74 -2.53
CA MET A 321 -2.83 26.67 -1.61
C MET A 321 -1.55 26.33 -2.36
N ALA A 322 -0.45 26.98 -1.97
CA ALA A 322 0.87 26.54 -2.39
C ALA A 322 1.14 25.14 -1.81
N TRP A 323 1.45 24.19 -2.69
CA TRP A 323 1.75 22.80 -2.31
C TRP A 323 3.16 22.43 -2.77
N PRO A 324 4.17 22.56 -1.90
CA PRO A 324 5.58 22.50 -2.29
C PRO A 324 6.03 21.12 -2.77
N HIS A 325 5.43 20.04 -2.24
CA HIS A 325 5.77 18.66 -2.58
C HIS A 325 4.49 17.88 -2.85
N LYS A 326 4.24 17.54 -4.12
CA LYS A 326 3.01 16.85 -4.53
C LYS A 326 3.08 15.32 -4.41
N GLY A 327 4.18 14.75 -3.93
CA GLY A 327 4.34 13.31 -3.74
C GLY A 327 5.79 12.86 -3.65
N TYR A 328 5.98 11.61 -3.24
CA TYR A 328 7.28 10.95 -3.20
C TYR A 328 7.88 10.79 -4.60
N ARG A 329 9.20 10.86 -4.69
CA ARG A 329 9.96 10.57 -5.93
C ARG A 329 11.23 9.86 -5.57
N HIS A 330 11.48 8.72 -6.19
CA HIS A 330 12.80 8.09 -6.16
C HIS A 330 13.84 9.06 -6.72
N LYS A 331 14.99 9.13 -6.04
CA LYS A 331 16.12 9.98 -6.44
C LYS A 331 16.91 9.33 -7.55
#